data_699936ba092647af8db04c766a7c3ee9
#
_entry.id   699936ba092647af8db04c766a7c3ee9
#
_cell.length_a   1.000
_cell.length_b   1.000
_cell.length_c   1.000
_cell.angle_alpha   90.00
_cell.angle_beta   90.00
_cell.angle_gamma   90.00
#
_symmetry.space_group_name_H-M   'P 1'
#
loop_
_entity.id
_entity.type
_entity.pdbx_description
1 polymer ?
#
loop_
_entity_poly.entity_id
_entity_poly.type
_entity_poly.pdbx_seq_one_letter_code
_entity_poly.pdbx_strand_id
1 'polypeptide(L)'
;MNATLSDLLKKMLELNGSDLHISTNSPPQVRVHGHLQPLDMPPMSPSETKQLAYSVLTDAQKHRFEEHLELDFSFGLKGLARFRGNLFNQRGATGAVFRVIPFEIKSFQQLNLPPIVSKLCEKPRGLILVTGPTGSGKSTTLAAMIDKINTERHDHIITIEDPIEFVHQNKNCLVNQREVHADTKSFSDALRAALREDPDVVLIGEMRDLETIESALRIAETGHLTFGTLHTNSAASTINRVIDVFPSHQQSQIRAQLSLVLEGVMCQSLLAKIGGHGRACAMEILVPNAAVRNLIREDKIHQIYSAMQSGQDKYGMQTFNQSLASLYFSKQISLETAMLRSSMPDELQEMINRGQAAAAKAAPAAGRK
;
A
#
# COMPACT_ATOMS: atom_id res chain seq x y z
N MET A 1 40.36 -5.07 -2.35
CA MET A 1 39.72 -3.86 -1.72
C MET A 1 38.44 -4.36 -1.05
N ASN A 2 38.38 -4.34 0.26
CA ASN A 2 37.19 -4.79 0.96
C ASN A 2 36.14 -3.66 0.91
N ALA A 3 35.25 -3.69 -0.10
CA ALA A 3 34.12 -2.78 -0.14
C ALA A 3 33.20 -3.03 1.08
N THR A 4 32.82 -1.99 1.78
CA THR A 4 31.84 -2.08 2.87
C THR A 4 30.43 -2.23 2.32
N LEU A 5 29.47 -2.70 3.14
CA LEU A 5 28.07 -2.73 2.74
C LEU A 5 27.57 -1.33 2.37
N SER A 6 28.02 -0.30 3.08
CA SER A 6 27.70 1.09 2.77
C SER A 6 28.14 1.50 1.35
N ASP A 7 29.32 1.06 0.91
CA ASP A 7 29.82 1.37 -0.44
C ASP A 7 28.99 0.67 -1.51
N LEU A 8 28.61 -0.60 -1.27
CA LEU A 8 27.75 -1.36 -2.18
C LEU A 8 26.34 -0.75 -2.30
N LEU A 9 25.76 -0.31 -1.18
CA LEU A 9 24.46 0.36 -1.16
C LEU A 9 24.49 1.74 -1.83
N LYS A 10 25.58 2.51 -1.65
CA LYS A 10 25.80 3.75 -2.41
C LYS A 10 25.84 3.48 -3.92
N LYS A 11 26.60 2.45 -4.32
CA LYS A 11 26.71 2.06 -5.73
C LYS A 11 25.37 1.63 -6.31
N MET A 12 24.55 0.91 -5.55
CA MET A 12 23.17 0.56 -5.94
C MET A 12 22.34 1.82 -6.21
N LEU A 13 22.41 2.82 -5.33
CA LEU A 13 21.65 4.08 -5.50
C LEU A 13 22.15 4.89 -6.71
N GLU A 14 23.46 4.98 -6.95
CA GLU A 14 24.05 5.62 -8.13
C GLU A 14 23.55 5.01 -9.45
N LEU A 15 23.32 3.69 -9.45
CA LEU A 15 22.78 2.94 -10.59
C LEU A 15 21.24 3.02 -10.69
N ASN A 16 20.57 3.76 -9.82
CA ASN A 16 19.11 3.75 -9.66
C ASN A 16 18.56 2.33 -9.46
N GLY A 17 19.31 1.49 -8.74
CA GLY A 17 18.92 0.13 -8.41
C GLY A 17 17.88 0.08 -7.29
N SER A 18 17.03 -0.91 -7.33
CA SER A 18 16.00 -1.16 -6.31
C SER A 18 16.47 -2.11 -5.20
N ASP A 19 17.28 -3.09 -5.54
CA ASP A 19 17.73 -4.14 -4.62
C ASP A 19 19.22 -4.45 -4.83
N LEU A 20 19.95 -4.67 -3.73
CA LEU A 20 21.30 -5.22 -3.71
C LEU A 20 21.23 -6.67 -3.23
N HIS A 21 21.77 -7.58 -4.01
CA HIS A 21 21.86 -9.01 -3.71
C HIS A 21 23.30 -9.39 -3.37
N ILE A 22 23.49 -10.01 -2.22
CA ILE A 22 24.76 -10.54 -1.73
C ILE A 22 24.62 -12.05 -1.60
N SER A 23 25.43 -12.78 -2.37
CA SER A 23 25.42 -14.25 -2.38
C SER A 23 26.84 -14.79 -2.57
N THR A 24 27.13 -15.94 -1.94
CA THR A 24 28.45 -16.60 -2.09
C THR A 24 28.64 -17.08 -3.51
N ASN A 25 29.90 -17.11 -3.94
CA ASN A 25 30.36 -17.51 -5.29
C ASN A 25 29.78 -16.65 -6.42
N SER A 26 29.29 -15.45 -6.11
CA SER A 26 28.82 -14.45 -7.06
C SER A 26 29.38 -13.09 -6.68
N PRO A 27 29.70 -12.21 -7.65
CA PRO A 27 29.84 -10.79 -7.33
C PRO A 27 28.56 -10.23 -6.76
N PRO A 28 28.60 -9.14 -5.96
CA PRO A 28 27.38 -8.42 -5.58
C PRO A 28 26.58 -8.04 -6.82
N GLN A 29 25.25 -8.18 -6.78
CA GLN A 29 24.38 -7.86 -7.90
C GLN A 29 23.38 -6.80 -7.52
N VAL A 30 23.09 -5.88 -8.43
CA VAL A 30 22.10 -4.81 -8.27
C VAL A 30 20.95 -5.04 -9.24
N ARG A 31 19.72 -4.92 -8.76
CA ARG A 31 18.53 -4.95 -9.61
C ARG A 31 18.25 -3.56 -10.16
N VAL A 32 18.44 -3.39 -11.47
CA VAL A 32 18.18 -2.14 -12.19
C VAL A 32 17.10 -2.39 -13.24
N HIS A 33 16.03 -1.62 -13.24
CA HIS A 33 14.88 -1.78 -14.13
C HIS A 33 14.32 -3.22 -14.20
N GLY A 34 14.37 -3.93 -13.06
CA GLY A 34 13.87 -5.31 -12.94
C GLY A 34 14.88 -6.40 -13.26
N HIS A 35 16.05 -6.07 -13.82
CA HIS A 35 17.11 -7.01 -14.20
C HIS A 35 18.27 -6.98 -13.22
N LEU A 36 18.80 -8.16 -12.85
CA LEU A 36 20.01 -8.27 -12.04
C LEU A 36 21.24 -8.00 -12.90
N GLN A 37 22.11 -7.12 -12.40
CA GLN A 37 23.37 -6.75 -13.02
C GLN A 37 24.51 -6.95 -12.01
N PRO A 38 25.55 -7.73 -12.33
CA PRO A 38 26.71 -7.89 -11.46
C PRO A 38 27.51 -6.58 -11.37
N LEU A 39 27.97 -6.25 -10.18
CA LEU A 39 28.96 -5.20 -10.01
C LEU A 39 30.33 -5.72 -10.48
N ASP A 40 31.19 -4.80 -10.94
CA ASP A 40 32.55 -5.13 -11.35
C ASP A 40 33.44 -5.41 -10.13
N MET A 41 33.23 -6.60 -9.56
CA MET A 41 33.90 -7.11 -8.35
C MET A 41 34.04 -8.61 -8.44
N PRO A 42 35.03 -9.20 -7.73
CA PRO A 42 35.21 -10.65 -7.70
C PRO A 42 34.02 -11.33 -6.97
N PRO A 43 33.76 -12.62 -7.26
CA PRO A 43 32.83 -13.43 -6.49
C PRO A 43 33.20 -13.47 -5.01
N MET A 44 32.19 -13.32 -4.15
CA MET A 44 32.35 -13.29 -2.69
C MET A 44 32.48 -14.69 -2.09
N SER A 45 33.32 -14.82 -1.08
CA SER A 45 33.44 -16.02 -0.24
C SER A 45 32.29 -16.04 0.82
N PRO A 46 32.01 -17.21 1.44
CA PRO A 46 31.05 -17.32 2.54
C PRO A 46 31.37 -16.43 3.75
N SER A 47 32.65 -16.20 4.04
CA SER A 47 33.07 -15.30 5.12
C SER A 47 32.80 -13.83 4.80
N GLU A 48 33.02 -13.40 3.57
CA GLU A 48 32.77 -12.03 3.13
C GLU A 48 31.26 -11.72 3.12
N THR A 49 30.40 -12.64 2.60
CA THR A 49 28.95 -12.45 2.62
C THR A 49 28.41 -12.34 4.04
N LYS A 50 28.86 -13.20 4.97
CA LYS A 50 28.50 -13.14 6.38
C LYS A 50 28.96 -11.83 7.02
N GLN A 51 30.20 -11.40 6.79
CA GLN A 51 30.75 -10.17 7.36
C GLN A 51 29.97 -8.93 6.88
N LEU A 52 29.67 -8.84 5.59
CA LEU A 52 28.88 -7.74 5.03
C LEU A 52 27.47 -7.72 5.63
N ALA A 53 26.77 -8.87 5.67
CA ALA A 53 25.43 -8.99 6.23
C ALA A 53 25.40 -8.61 7.71
N TYR A 54 26.36 -9.07 8.50
CA TYR A 54 26.43 -8.83 9.95
C TYR A 54 26.84 -7.39 10.32
N SER A 55 27.43 -6.64 9.38
CA SER A 55 27.94 -5.29 9.64
C SER A 55 26.84 -4.27 10.02
N VAL A 56 25.58 -4.57 9.71
CA VAL A 56 24.43 -3.70 9.97
C VAL A 56 23.44 -4.25 10.99
N LEU A 57 23.75 -5.42 11.55
CA LEU A 57 22.91 -6.07 12.56
C LEU A 57 23.31 -5.66 13.98
N THR A 58 22.32 -5.46 14.84
CA THR A 58 22.47 -5.44 16.29
C THR A 58 22.79 -6.84 16.81
N ASP A 59 23.33 -6.94 18.03
CA ASP A 59 23.63 -8.26 18.59
C ASP A 59 22.38 -9.11 18.81
N ALA A 60 21.25 -8.50 19.18
CA ALA A 60 19.97 -9.19 19.28
C ALA A 60 19.48 -9.74 17.92
N GLN A 61 19.69 -8.99 16.83
CA GLN A 61 19.37 -9.45 15.48
C GLN A 61 20.27 -10.60 15.00
N LYS A 62 21.58 -10.56 15.36
CA LYS A 62 22.50 -11.67 15.08
C LYS A 62 22.06 -12.96 15.77
N HIS A 63 21.73 -12.89 17.08
CA HIS A 63 21.22 -14.05 17.83
C HIS A 63 19.94 -14.60 17.20
N ARG A 64 18.98 -13.73 16.87
CA ARG A 64 17.73 -14.14 16.22
C ARG A 64 17.97 -14.81 14.87
N PHE A 65 18.89 -14.29 14.06
CA PHE A 65 19.26 -14.90 12.78
C PHE A 65 19.94 -16.27 12.97
N GLU A 66 20.82 -16.41 13.95
CA GLU A 66 21.50 -17.67 14.25
C GLU A 66 20.53 -18.76 14.76
N GLU A 67 19.45 -18.36 15.44
CA GLU A 67 18.41 -19.25 15.93
C GLU A 67 17.43 -19.66 14.83
N HIS A 68 16.95 -18.69 14.02
CA HIS A 68 15.87 -18.92 13.05
C HIS A 68 16.38 -19.14 11.62
N LEU A 69 17.63 -18.86 11.30
CA LEU A 69 18.30 -18.97 10.01
C LEU A 69 17.73 -18.02 8.93
N GLU A 70 16.81 -17.17 9.30
CA GLU A 70 16.17 -16.14 8.48
C GLU A 70 15.94 -14.88 9.33
N LEU A 71 16.07 -13.70 8.73
CA LEU A 71 15.84 -12.43 9.40
C LEU A 71 15.39 -11.36 8.43
N ASP A 72 14.21 -10.80 8.67
CA ASP A 72 13.75 -9.53 8.10
C ASP A 72 14.03 -8.41 9.11
N PHE A 73 14.57 -7.29 8.63
CA PHE A 73 14.86 -6.11 9.44
C PHE A 73 14.95 -4.85 8.57
N SER A 74 14.95 -3.69 9.22
CA SER A 74 15.25 -2.43 8.54
C SER A 74 16.38 -1.70 9.23
N PHE A 75 17.10 -0.86 8.50
CA PHE A 75 18.16 -0.02 9.04
C PHE A 75 18.34 1.25 8.21
N GLY A 76 18.85 2.30 8.84
CA GLY A 76 19.17 3.56 8.18
C GLY A 76 20.67 3.78 8.08
N LEU A 77 21.15 4.23 6.94
CA LEU A 77 22.50 4.76 6.78
C LEU A 77 22.42 6.28 6.73
N LYS A 78 23.00 6.95 7.73
CA LYS A 78 22.97 8.41 7.86
C LYS A 78 23.49 9.10 6.59
N GLY A 79 22.67 10.00 6.03
CA GLY A 79 23.01 10.75 4.83
C GLY A 79 22.88 9.95 3.52
N LEU A 80 22.37 8.71 3.55
CA LEU A 80 22.22 7.88 2.37
C LEU A 80 20.76 7.50 2.12
N ALA A 81 20.23 6.51 2.85
CA ALA A 81 18.86 6.03 2.73
C ALA A 81 18.49 5.12 3.91
N ARG A 82 17.21 4.72 4.00
CA ARG A 82 16.76 3.60 4.80
C ARG A 82 16.63 2.37 3.90
N PHE A 83 16.91 1.19 4.45
CA PHE A 83 16.90 -0.06 3.72
C PHE A 83 16.13 -1.12 4.50
N ARG A 84 15.40 -1.97 3.79
CA ARG A 84 14.92 -3.25 4.28
C ARG A 84 15.94 -4.31 3.92
N GLY A 85 16.39 -5.08 4.90
CA GLY A 85 17.29 -6.22 4.74
C GLY A 85 16.55 -7.53 4.97
N ASN A 86 16.82 -8.53 4.15
CA ASN A 86 16.44 -9.91 4.41
C ASN A 86 17.71 -10.75 4.37
N LEU A 87 18.00 -11.45 5.47
CA LEU A 87 19.09 -12.40 5.58
C LEU A 87 18.52 -13.82 5.57
N PHE A 88 19.22 -14.72 4.90
CA PHE A 88 18.87 -16.13 4.81
C PHE A 88 20.10 -16.99 4.67
N ASN A 89 20.01 -18.26 5.05
CA ASN A 89 21.06 -19.25 4.82
C ASN A 89 20.76 -20.07 3.58
N GLN A 90 21.80 -20.28 2.75
CA GLN A 90 21.75 -21.18 1.61
C GLN A 90 23.03 -22.01 1.53
N ARG A 91 22.91 -23.35 1.39
CA ARG A 91 24.07 -24.28 1.25
C ARG A 91 25.16 -24.02 2.29
N GLY A 92 24.79 -23.72 3.53
CA GLY A 92 25.71 -23.44 4.63
C GLY A 92 26.38 -22.05 4.60
N ALA A 93 25.96 -21.16 3.72
CA ALA A 93 26.48 -19.78 3.65
C ALA A 93 25.35 -18.76 3.80
N THR A 94 25.68 -17.60 4.36
CA THR A 94 24.73 -16.48 4.52
C THR A 94 24.59 -15.70 3.22
N GLY A 95 23.35 -15.52 2.76
CA GLY A 95 22.97 -14.58 1.72
C GLY A 95 22.18 -13.41 2.28
N ALA A 96 22.12 -12.30 1.56
CA ALA A 96 21.35 -11.13 1.94
C ALA A 96 20.79 -10.39 0.71
N VAL A 97 19.60 -9.81 0.90
CA VAL A 97 19.01 -8.89 -0.06
C VAL A 97 18.64 -7.59 0.68
N PHE A 98 19.07 -6.46 0.11
CA PHE A 98 18.78 -5.15 0.67
C PHE A 98 17.99 -4.34 -0.34
N ARG A 99 16.80 -3.88 0.05
CA ARG A 99 15.92 -3.02 -0.76
C ARG A 99 15.96 -1.60 -0.22
N VAL A 100 16.10 -0.62 -1.12
CA VAL A 100 15.99 0.78 -0.72
C VAL A 100 14.54 1.14 -0.37
N ILE A 101 14.38 1.86 0.75
CA ILE A 101 13.11 2.47 1.16
C ILE A 101 13.14 3.93 0.70
N PRO A 102 12.25 4.36 -0.21
CA PRO A 102 12.24 5.72 -0.73
C PRO A 102 11.98 6.74 0.38
N PHE A 103 12.70 7.86 0.35
CA PHE A 103 12.37 9.04 1.17
C PHE A 103 11.36 9.96 0.47
N GLU A 104 11.31 9.91 -0.86
CA GLU A 104 10.43 10.77 -1.64
C GLU A 104 9.01 10.21 -1.65
N ILE A 105 8.10 10.98 -1.06
CA ILE A 105 6.66 10.70 -1.08
C ILE A 105 6.06 11.44 -2.27
N LYS A 106 5.44 10.69 -3.19
CA LYS A 106 4.79 11.26 -4.38
C LYS A 106 3.51 12.01 -4.00
N SER A 107 3.28 13.16 -4.64
CA SER A 107 2.06 13.91 -4.46
C SER A 107 0.83 13.23 -5.09
N PHE A 108 -0.37 13.66 -4.69
CA PHE A 108 -1.63 13.18 -5.28
C PHE A 108 -1.68 13.37 -6.80
N GLN A 109 -1.15 14.49 -7.29
CA GLN A 109 -1.06 14.79 -8.72
C GLN A 109 -0.14 13.83 -9.45
N GLN A 110 1.04 13.55 -8.89
CA GLN A 110 1.99 12.59 -9.48
C GLN A 110 1.44 11.17 -9.52
N LEU A 111 0.60 10.80 -8.54
CA LEU A 111 -0.06 9.50 -8.47
C LEU A 111 -1.36 9.45 -9.28
N ASN A 112 -1.85 10.57 -9.81
CA ASN A 112 -3.17 10.71 -10.44
C ASN A 112 -4.30 10.17 -9.56
N LEU A 113 -4.27 10.46 -8.26
CA LEU A 113 -5.31 10.00 -7.34
C LEU A 113 -6.61 10.79 -7.57
N PRO A 114 -7.78 10.13 -7.57
CA PRO A 114 -9.07 10.80 -7.68
C PRO A 114 -9.28 11.84 -6.57
N PRO A 115 -9.97 12.98 -6.83
CA PRO A 115 -10.15 14.07 -5.86
C PRO A 115 -10.80 13.62 -4.55
N ILE A 116 -11.62 12.56 -4.57
CA ILE A 116 -12.27 12.03 -3.38
C ILE A 116 -11.27 11.51 -2.34
N VAL A 117 -10.10 11.02 -2.77
CA VAL A 117 -9.04 10.56 -1.87
C VAL A 117 -8.54 11.70 -0.98
N SER A 118 -8.43 12.92 -1.53
CA SER A 118 -8.12 14.13 -0.77
C SER A 118 -9.17 14.42 0.30
N LYS A 119 -10.47 14.36 -0.07
CA LYS A 119 -11.57 14.58 0.87
C LYS A 119 -11.64 13.55 1.99
N LEU A 120 -11.20 12.32 1.74
CA LEU A 120 -11.10 11.30 2.80
C LEU A 120 -10.04 11.67 3.85
N CYS A 121 -8.95 12.33 3.46
CA CYS A 121 -7.94 12.82 4.41
C CYS A 121 -8.43 13.97 5.32
N GLU A 122 -9.50 14.65 4.92
CA GLU A 122 -10.11 15.75 5.69
C GLU A 122 -11.07 15.26 6.77
N LYS A 123 -11.38 13.96 6.80
CA LYS A 123 -12.27 13.38 7.81
C LYS A 123 -11.67 13.52 9.20
N PRO A 124 -12.46 13.92 10.21
CA PRO A 124 -11.97 14.04 11.58
C PRO A 124 -11.74 12.70 12.25
N ARG A 125 -12.50 11.67 11.86
CA ARG A 125 -12.47 10.32 12.45
C ARG A 125 -13.07 9.29 11.50
N GLY A 126 -12.91 8.02 11.85
CA GLY A 126 -13.49 6.89 11.14
C GLY A 126 -12.44 5.99 10.53
N LEU A 127 -12.85 4.95 9.84
CA LEU A 127 -11.98 3.93 9.24
C LEU A 127 -11.93 4.09 7.73
N ILE A 128 -10.71 4.19 7.20
CA ILE A 128 -10.43 4.22 5.76
C ILE A 128 -9.55 3.02 5.42
N LEU A 129 -9.98 2.21 4.47
CA LEU A 129 -9.28 1.00 4.06
C LEU A 129 -8.70 1.15 2.65
N VAL A 130 -7.40 0.86 2.51
CA VAL A 130 -6.71 0.80 1.23
C VAL A 130 -6.33 -0.64 0.95
N THR A 131 -6.90 -1.24 -0.09
CA THR A 131 -6.79 -2.67 -0.34
C THR A 131 -6.29 -3.00 -1.74
N GLY A 132 -5.97 -4.25 -1.99
CA GLY A 132 -5.46 -4.75 -3.26
C GLY A 132 -4.31 -5.73 -3.06
N PRO A 133 -3.89 -6.44 -4.12
CA PRO A 133 -2.81 -7.42 -4.04
C PRO A 133 -1.47 -6.78 -3.67
N THR A 134 -0.50 -7.60 -3.33
CA THR A 134 0.88 -7.15 -3.12
C THR A 134 1.39 -6.44 -4.37
N GLY A 135 2.04 -5.30 -4.19
CA GLY A 135 2.55 -4.48 -5.30
C GLY A 135 1.50 -3.63 -6.01
N SER A 136 0.26 -3.52 -5.49
CA SER A 136 -0.80 -2.66 -6.06
C SER A 136 -0.63 -1.17 -5.74
N GLY A 137 0.37 -0.78 -4.93
CA GLY A 137 0.66 0.60 -4.58
C GLY A 137 -0.03 1.11 -3.31
N LYS A 138 -0.56 0.24 -2.45
CA LYS A 138 -1.23 0.62 -1.19
C LYS A 138 -0.37 1.54 -0.32
N SER A 139 0.86 1.13 -0.01
CA SER A 139 1.79 1.91 0.82
C SER A 139 2.11 3.27 0.21
N THR A 140 2.25 3.33 -1.13
CA THR A 140 2.49 4.60 -1.84
C THR A 140 1.31 5.56 -1.73
N THR A 141 0.08 5.05 -1.86
CA THR A 141 -1.15 5.85 -1.70
C THR A 141 -1.31 6.32 -0.25
N LEU A 142 -1.12 5.42 0.72
CA LEU A 142 -1.18 5.75 2.14
C LEU A 142 -0.11 6.76 2.53
N ALA A 143 1.12 6.61 2.03
CA ALA A 143 2.18 7.59 2.28
C ALA A 143 1.79 8.98 1.77
N ALA A 144 1.20 9.08 0.57
CA ALA A 144 0.69 10.35 0.04
C ALA A 144 -0.45 10.93 0.90
N MET A 145 -1.36 10.07 1.41
CA MET A 145 -2.47 10.50 2.28
C MET A 145 -1.94 11.01 3.62
N ILE A 146 -1.02 10.29 4.25
CA ILE A 146 -0.37 10.70 5.51
C ILE A 146 0.43 11.98 5.29
N ASP A 147 1.17 12.10 4.19
CA ASP A 147 1.95 13.30 3.88
C ASP A 147 1.06 14.55 3.67
N LYS A 148 -0.12 14.38 3.04
CA LYS A 148 -1.12 15.43 2.93
C LYS A 148 -1.62 15.87 4.32
N ILE A 149 -2.01 14.94 5.16
CA ILE A 149 -2.45 15.23 6.54
C ILE A 149 -1.32 15.95 7.31
N ASN A 150 -0.11 15.43 7.25
CA ASN A 150 1.08 15.98 7.88
C ASN A 150 1.41 17.40 7.41
N THR A 151 1.02 17.76 6.19
CA THR A 151 1.26 19.09 5.61
C THR A 151 0.14 20.09 5.95
N GLU A 152 -1.11 19.63 6.06
CA GLU A 152 -2.29 20.50 6.14
C GLU A 152 -2.92 20.57 7.55
N ARG A 153 -2.67 19.57 8.41
CA ARG A 153 -3.25 19.49 9.76
C ARG A 153 -2.17 19.71 10.83
N HIS A 154 -2.59 19.82 12.11
CA HIS A 154 -1.70 19.98 13.27
C HIS A 154 -2.01 18.89 14.28
N ASP A 155 -1.81 17.65 13.87
CA ASP A 155 -2.24 16.43 14.57
C ASP A 155 -1.05 15.59 15.03
N HIS A 156 -1.33 14.62 15.89
CA HIS A 156 -0.42 13.54 16.22
C HIS A 156 -0.75 12.31 15.36
N ILE A 157 0.16 11.92 14.50
CA ILE A 157 0.04 10.77 13.61
C ILE A 157 0.89 9.64 14.16
N ILE A 158 0.28 8.47 14.41
CA ILE A 158 0.99 7.26 14.79
C ILE A 158 0.87 6.25 13.64
N THR A 159 1.99 5.69 13.19
CA THR A 159 1.97 4.56 12.27
C THR A 159 2.53 3.31 12.94
N ILE A 160 1.94 2.14 12.62
CA ILE A 160 2.39 0.83 13.07
C ILE A 160 2.53 -0.03 11.83
N GLU A 161 3.76 -0.43 11.51
CA GLU A 161 4.11 -1.02 10.21
C GLU A 161 5.05 -2.23 10.38
N ASP A 162 5.07 -3.12 9.39
CA ASP A 162 5.94 -4.30 9.36
C ASP A 162 6.45 -4.62 7.94
N PRO A 163 7.58 -4.03 7.54
CA PRO A 163 8.30 -2.89 8.15
C PRO A 163 7.75 -1.51 7.69
N ILE A 164 8.38 -0.43 8.15
CA ILE A 164 8.11 0.93 7.63
C ILE A 164 8.48 1.01 6.15
N GLU A 165 7.49 1.37 5.30
CA GLU A 165 7.65 1.44 3.84
C GLU A 165 8.05 2.85 3.36
N PHE A 166 7.67 3.91 4.09
CA PHE A 166 8.03 5.30 3.80
C PHE A 166 8.33 6.05 5.10
N VAL A 167 9.40 6.84 5.10
CA VAL A 167 9.75 7.65 6.27
C VAL A 167 9.16 9.04 6.14
N HIS A 168 8.30 9.41 7.10
CA HIS A 168 7.70 10.73 7.19
C HIS A 168 8.54 11.65 8.08
N GLN A 169 8.84 12.85 7.56
CA GLN A 169 9.39 13.93 8.37
C GLN A 169 8.26 14.67 9.07
N ASN A 170 8.49 15.15 10.31
CA ASN A 170 7.53 16.04 10.93
C ASN A 170 7.42 17.35 10.12
N LYS A 171 6.20 17.73 9.74
CA LYS A 171 5.88 19.00 9.09
C LYS A 171 5.04 19.84 10.03
N ASN A 172 3.73 19.90 9.82
CA ASN A 172 2.80 20.55 10.74
C ASN A 172 2.30 19.58 11.83
N CYS A 173 2.35 18.28 11.55
CA CYS A 173 1.99 17.21 12.50
C CYS A 173 3.24 16.66 13.21
N LEU A 174 3.02 16.07 14.37
CA LEU A 174 3.97 15.15 14.99
C LEU A 174 3.74 13.76 14.42
N VAL A 175 4.76 13.11 13.86
CA VAL A 175 4.65 11.78 13.27
C VAL A 175 5.55 10.79 14.00
N ASN A 176 4.95 9.81 14.65
CA ASN A 176 5.63 8.71 15.30
C ASN A 176 5.37 7.41 14.53
N GLN A 177 6.42 6.88 13.91
CA GLN A 177 6.36 5.62 13.18
C GLN A 177 6.96 4.50 14.01
N ARG A 178 6.21 3.42 14.22
CA ARG A 178 6.61 2.26 15.03
C ARG A 178 6.68 1.03 14.15
N GLU A 179 7.85 0.42 14.08
CA GLU A 179 8.10 -0.81 13.34
C GLU A 179 7.91 -2.04 14.23
N VAL A 180 7.12 -2.99 13.77
CA VAL A 180 6.96 -4.28 14.48
C VAL A 180 8.30 -5.00 14.52
N HIS A 181 8.60 -5.66 15.63
CA HIS A 181 9.85 -6.32 15.97
C HIS A 181 11.06 -5.40 16.24
N ALA A 182 10.99 -4.11 15.92
CA ALA A 182 12.01 -3.14 16.25
C ALA A 182 11.58 -2.23 17.41
N ASP A 183 10.40 -1.61 17.29
CA ASP A 183 9.88 -0.63 18.24
C ASP A 183 8.71 -1.18 19.09
N THR A 184 8.11 -2.27 18.64
CA THR A 184 7.01 -2.98 19.34
C THR A 184 7.07 -4.48 19.03
N LYS A 185 6.44 -5.29 19.89
CA LYS A 185 6.45 -6.75 19.72
C LYS A 185 5.43 -7.24 18.70
N SER A 186 4.28 -6.55 18.58
CA SER A 186 3.19 -6.93 17.69
C SER A 186 2.33 -5.73 17.32
N PHE A 187 1.51 -5.87 16.27
CA PHE A 187 0.47 -4.88 15.94
C PHE A 187 -0.49 -4.69 17.12
N SER A 188 -0.95 -5.76 17.72
CA SER A 188 -1.91 -5.74 18.83
C SER A 188 -1.38 -4.97 20.04
N ASP A 189 -0.11 -5.20 20.45
CA ASP A 189 0.51 -4.50 21.57
C ASP A 189 0.65 -3.00 21.27
N ALA A 190 1.09 -2.66 20.06
CA ALA A 190 1.24 -1.26 19.65
C ALA A 190 -0.11 -0.53 19.59
N LEU A 191 -1.15 -1.16 19.06
CA LEU A 191 -2.49 -0.57 18.96
C LEU A 191 -3.14 -0.36 20.33
N ARG A 192 -2.93 -1.29 21.28
CA ARG A 192 -3.37 -1.09 22.68
C ARG A 192 -2.65 0.09 23.36
N ALA A 193 -1.37 0.27 23.05
CA ALA A 193 -0.59 1.38 23.58
C ALA A 193 -1.00 2.71 22.92
N ALA A 194 -1.20 2.73 21.62
CA ALA A 194 -1.51 3.92 20.83
C ALA A 194 -2.68 4.73 21.38
N LEU A 195 -3.74 4.08 21.89
CA LEU A 195 -4.88 4.77 22.53
C LEU A 195 -4.52 5.61 23.77
N ARG A 196 -3.32 5.42 24.33
CA ARG A 196 -2.79 6.20 25.47
C ARG A 196 -1.67 7.16 25.06
N GLU A 197 -1.36 7.23 23.77
CA GLU A 197 -0.30 8.05 23.21
C GLU A 197 -0.87 9.34 22.58
N ASP A 198 -2.15 9.67 22.87
CA ASP A 198 -2.85 10.87 22.37
C ASP A 198 -2.80 11.03 20.84
N PRO A 199 -3.22 10.01 20.08
CA PRO A 199 -3.22 10.08 18.62
C PRO A 199 -4.47 10.80 18.10
N ASP A 200 -4.36 11.51 16.99
CA ASP A 200 -5.49 11.95 16.17
C ASP A 200 -5.66 11.04 14.95
N VAL A 201 -4.55 10.58 14.40
CA VAL A 201 -4.50 9.75 13.19
C VAL A 201 -3.66 8.50 13.46
N VAL A 202 -4.20 7.34 13.11
CA VAL A 202 -3.52 6.05 13.25
C VAL A 202 -3.45 5.33 11.91
N LEU A 203 -2.25 4.95 11.47
CA LEU A 203 -2.05 4.07 10.31
C LEU A 203 -1.65 2.67 10.78
N ILE A 204 -2.38 1.66 10.31
CA ILE A 204 -2.13 0.25 10.55
C ILE A 204 -1.64 -0.35 9.23
N GLY A 205 -0.37 -0.71 9.16
CA GLY A 205 0.28 -1.17 7.94
C GLY A 205 -0.42 -2.37 7.31
N GLU A 206 -0.89 -3.33 8.12
CA GLU A 206 -1.68 -4.46 7.64
C GLU A 206 -2.61 -5.03 8.73
N MET A 207 -3.86 -5.34 8.34
CA MET A 207 -4.90 -5.91 9.20
C MET A 207 -5.13 -7.37 8.83
N ARG A 208 -4.35 -8.30 9.43
CA ARG A 208 -4.38 -9.73 9.07
C ARG A 208 -5.29 -10.57 9.97
N ASP A 209 -5.33 -10.25 11.24
CA ASP A 209 -5.94 -11.05 12.30
C ASP A 209 -7.07 -10.31 13.02
N LEU A 210 -7.83 -11.07 13.80
CA LEU A 210 -8.99 -10.59 14.54
C LEU A 210 -8.61 -9.45 15.50
N GLU A 211 -7.54 -9.59 16.25
CA GLU A 211 -7.15 -8.62 17.29
C GLU A 211 -6.78 -7.27 16.67
N THR A 212 -6.08 -7.28 15.54
CA THR A 212 -5.72 -6.06 14.81
C THR A 212 -6.96 -5.38 14.22
N ILE A 213 -7.88 -6.15 13.63
CA ILE A 213 -9.13 -5.61 13.06
C ILE A 213 -10.04 -5.06 14.15
N GLU A 214 -10.21 -5.76 15.27
CA GLU A 214 -10.97 -5.30 16.42
C GLU A 214 -10.41 -3.99 16.98
N SER A 215 -9.08 -3.90 17.12
CA SER A 215 -8.40 -2.69 17.58
C SER A 215 -8.60 -1.52 16.63
N ALA A 216 -8.52 -1.74 15.31
CA ALA A 216 -8.78 -0.72 14.30
C ALA A 216 -10.22 -0.16 14.39
N LEU A 217 -11.21 -1.04 14.51
CA LEU A 217 -12.62 -0.65 14.68
C LEU A 217 -12.81 0.17 15.96
N ARG A 218 -12.20 -0.24 17.07
CA ARG A 218 -12.26 0.46 18.36
C ARG A 218 -11.63 1.85 18.28
N ILE A 219 -10.45 1.98 17.67
CA ILE A 219 -9.77 3.27 17.50
C ILE A 219 -10.62 4.22 16.66
N ALA A 220 -11.19 3.73 15.54
CA ALA A 220 -12.09 4.51 14.69
C ALA A 220 -13.38 4.94 15.41
N GLU A 221 -13.94 4.07 16.26
CA GLU A 221 -15.15 4.35 17.05
C GLU A 221 -14.90 5.39 18.16
N THR A 222 -13.72 5.37 18.76
CA THR A 222 -13.34 6.31 19.84
C THR A 222 -12.92 7.69 19.34
N GLY A 223 -13.05 7.98 18.03
CA GLY A 223 -12.96 9.34 17.52
C GLY A 223 -11.70 9.65 16.70
N HIS A 224 -10.88 8.65 16.39
CA HIS A 224 -9.62 8.81 15.66
C HIS A 224 -9.80 8.50 14.16
N LEU A 225 -9.04 9.19 13.31
CA LEU A 225 -8.97 8.86 11.90
C LEU A 225 -8.01 7.67 11.72
N THR A 226 -8.54 6.53 11.29
CA THR A 226 -7.80 5.27 11.22
C THR A 226 -7.66 4.81 9.78
N PHE A 227 -6.44 4.53 9.36
CA PHE A 227 -6.12 3.93 8.07
C PHE A 227 -5.67 2.49 8.28
N GLY A 228 -6.09 1.60 7.38
CA GLY A 228 -5.64 0.22 7.40
C GLY A 228 -5.53 -0.39 6.03
N THR A 229 -4.76 -1.49 5.90
CA THR A 229 -4.67 -2.24 4.64
C THR A 229 -5.16 -3.67 4.78
N LEU A 230 -5.72 -4.18 3.66
CA LEU A 230 -6.04 -5.59 3.44
C LEU A 230 -5.64 -6.00 2.02
N HIS A 231 -5.73 -7.31 1.73
CA HIS A 231 -5.38 -7.87 0.40
C HIS A 231 -6.59 -8.21 -0.46
N THR A 232 -7.75 -7.64 -0.18
CA THR A 232 -8.99 -7.84 -0.93
C THR A 232 -9.02 -7.01 -2.21
N ASN A 233 -9.80 -7.46 -3.22
CA ASN A 233 -9.82 -6.89 -4.55
C ASN A 233 -11.07 -6.06 -4.87
N SER A 234 -12.04 -5.97 -3.96
CA SER A 234 -13.25 -5.16 -4.09
C SER A 234 -13.72 -4.62 -2.75
N ALA A 235 -14.51 -3.55 -2.77
CA ALA A 235 -15.09 -2.97 -1.56
C ALA A 235 -16.02 -3.97 -0.83
N ALA A 236 -16.84 -4.71 -1.57
CA ALA A 236 -17.70 -5.74 -1.00
C ALA A 236 -16.90 -6.86 -0.32
N SER A 237 -15.86 -7.37 -0.98
CA SER A 237 -14.99 -8.40 -0.38
C SER A 237 -14.19 -7.87 0.81
N THR A 238 -13.86 -6.59 0.82
CA THR A 238 -13.20 -5.94 1.96
C THR A 238 -14.11 -5.91 3.18
N ILE A 239 -15.36 -5.50 3.01
CA ILE A 239 -16.34 -5.46 4.09
C ILE A 239 -16.59 -6.87 4.63
N ASN A 240 -16.81 -7.86 3.76
CA ASN A 240 -16.96 -9.26 4.17
C ASN A 240 -15.72 -9.74 4.95
N ARG A 241 -14.51 -9.46 4.45
CA ARG A 241 -13.28 -9.89 5.13
C ARG A 241 -13.16 -9.33 6.54
N VAL A 242 -13.55 -8.06 6.76
CA VAL A 242 -13.56 -7.44 8.10
C VAL A 242 -14.55 -8.14 9.02
N ILE A 243 -15.72 -8.56 8.50
CA ILE A 243 -16.78 -9.21 9.30
C ILE A 243 -16.46 -10.67 9.57
N ASP A 244 -16.00 -11.40 8.54
CA ASP A 244 -15.85 -12.87 8.58
C ASP A 244 -14.73 -13.35 9.50
N VAL A 245 -13.80 -12.48 9.87
CA VAL A 245 -12.74 -12.82 10.84
C VAL A 245 -13.31 -13.02 12.27
N PHE A 246 -14.49 -12.45 12.55
CA PHE A 246 -15.15 -12.56 13.85
C PHE A 246 -16.04 -13.81 13.94
N PRO A 247 -16.18 -14.40 15.15
CA PRO A 247 -17.12 -15.49 15.40
C PRO A 247 -18.55 -15.09 14.98
N SER A 248 -19.32 -16.03 14.47
CA SER A 248 -20.67 -15.79 13.90
C SER A 248 -21.61 -15.03 14.84
N HIS A 249 -21.53 -15.29 16.16
CA HIS A 249 -22.36 -14.63 17.16
C HIS A 249 -22.02 -13.14 17.36
N GLN A 250 -20.85 -12.67 16.91
CA GLN A 250 -20.41 -11.28 17.00
C GLN A 250 -20.63 -10.51 15.69
N GLN A 251 -20.80 -11.18 14.56
CA GLN A 251 -20.80 -10.56 13.23
C GLN A 251 -21.91 -9.50 13.07
N SER A 252 -23.08 -9.68 13.66
CA SER A 252 -24.16 -8.68 13.61
C SER A 252 -23.76 -7.37 14.31
N GLN A 253 -23.08 -7.46 15.45
CA GLN A 253 -22.55 -6.30 16.16
C GLN A 253 -21.43 -5.63 15.36
N ILE A 254 -20.54 -6.41 14.76
CA ILE A 254 -19.45 -5.88 13.93
C ILE A 254 -20.01 -5.19 12.69
N ARG A 255 -21.05 -5.72 12.01
CA ARG A 255 -21.75 -5.04 10.92
C ARG A 255 -22.29 -3.68 11.36
N ALA A 256 -22.95 -3.62 12.50
CA ALA A 256 -23.45 -2.36 13.05
C ALA A 256 -22.31 -1.37 13.31
N GLN A 257 -21.24 -1.78 14.00
CA GLN A 257 -20.08 -0.95 14.29
C GLN A 257 -19.39 -0.48 13.01
N LEU A 258 -19.07 -1.39 12.09
CA LEU A 258 -18.43 -1.05 10.81
C LEU A 258 -19.28 -0.08 9.99
N SER A 259 -20.60 -0.25 9.97
CA SER A 259 -21.52 0.66 9.27
C SER A 259 -21.46 2.09 9.80
N LEU A 260 -21.07 2.31 11.05
CA LEU A 260 -20.96 3.63 11.67
C LEU A 260 -19.58 4.26 11.41
N VAL A 261 -18.51 3.46 11.50
CA VAL A 261 -17.14 3.99 11.47
C VAL A 261 -16.51 4.01 10.08
N LEU A 262 -16.99 3.22 9.12
CA LEU A 262 -16.41 3.15 7.79
C LEU A 262 -16.62 4.46 7.01
N GLU A 263 -15.53 5.10 6.57
CA GLU A 263 -15.56 6.34 5.80
C GLU A 263 -15.11 6.17 4.35
N GLY A 264 -14.31 5.13 4.06
CA GLY A 264 -13.88 4.83 2.69
C GLY A 264 -13.26 3.45 2.53
N VAL A 265 -13.45 2.86 1.35
CA VAL A 265 -12.68 1.69 0.90
C VAL A 265 -12.14 1.99 -0.48
N MET A 266 -10.83 1.85 -0.65
CA MET A 266 -10.12 2.06 -1.91
C MET A 266 -9.42 0.76 -2.30
N CYS A 267 -9.91 0.09 -3.34
CA CYS A 267 -9.27 -1.13 -3.85
C CYS A 267 -8.46 -0.78 -5.09
N GLN A 268 -7.18 -1.10 -5.11
CA GLN A 268 -6.25 -0.67 -6.17
C GLN A 268 -5.57 -1.83 -6.89
N SER A 269 -5.28 -1.57 -8.17
CA SER A 269 -4.44 -2.41 -9.00
C SER A 269 -3.56 -1.53 -9.90
N LEU A 270 -2.28 -1.90 -10.03
CA LEU A 270 -1.36 -1.22 -10.95
C LEU A 270 -1.29 -1.97 -12.28
N LEU A 271 -1.53 -1.24 -13.35
CA LEU A 271 -1.58 -1.75 -14.72
C LEU A 271 -0.43 -1.16 -15.53
N ALA A 272 0.15 -1.95 -16.45
CA ALA A 272 1.16 -1.45 -17.38
C ALA A 272 0.57 -0.37 -18.29
N LYS A 273 1.27 0.76 -18.44
CA LYS A 273 0.89 1.80 -19.40
C LYS A 273 1.21 1.38 -20.82
N ILE A 274 0.46 1.93 -21.79
CA ILE A 274 0.81 1.84 -23.21
C ILE A 274 2.23 2.40 -23.41
N GLY A 275 3.06 1.69 -24.16
CA GLY A 275 4.47 2.07 -24.37
C GLY A 275 5.45 1.47 -23.38
N GLY A 276 4.98 0.70 -22.39
CA GLY A 276 5.85 -0.08 -21.48
C GLY A 276 6.54 0.72 -20.38
N HIS A 277 6.37 2.04 -20.30
CA HIS A 277 7.00 2.88 -19.31
C HIS A 277 6.02 3.33 -18.21
N GLY A 278 6.22 2.82 -17.00
CA GLY A 278 5.42 3.17 -15.83
C GLY A 278 4.13 2.38 -15.71
N ARG A 279 3.35 2.70 -14.66
CA ARG A 279 2.10 2.02 -14.31
C ARG A 279 0.98 3.03 -14.13
N ALA A 280 -0.25 2.66 -14.49
CA ALA A 280 -1.48 3.38 -14.18
C ALA A 280 -2.17 2.70 -13.00
N CYS A 281 -2.73 3.47 -12.09
CA CYS A 281 -3.48 2.95 -10.95
C CYS A 281 -4.98 2.90 -11.28
N ALA A 282 -5.54 1.71 -11.38
CA ALA A 282 -6.99 1.51 -11.40
C ALA A 282 -7.49 1.39 -9.96
N MET A 283 -8.58 2.10 -9.64
CA MET A 283 -9.14 2.13 -8.30
C MET A 283 -10.65 1.88 -8.32
N GLU A 284 -11.11 1.03 -7.44
CA GLU A 284 -12.50 0.98 -6.99
C GLU A 284 -12.60 1.80 -5.70
N ILE A 285 -13.59 2.68 -5.60
CA ILE A 285 -13.74 3.60 -4.46
C ILE A 285 -15.18 3.55 -3.95
N LEU A 286 -15.33 3.14 -2.71
CA LEU A 286 -16.58 3.19 -1.96
C LEU A 286 -16.49 4.31 -0.91
N VAL A 287 -17.49 5.19 -0.89
CA VAL A 287 -17.70 6.20 0.16
C VAL A 287 -19.06 5.93 0.80
N PRO A 288 -19.12 5.37 2.01
CA PRO A 288 -20.38 4.96 2.63
C PRO A 288 -21.31 6.14 2.90
N ASN A 289 -22.37 6.24 2.11
CA ASN A 289 -23.54 7.08 2.38
C ASN A 289 -24.57 6.33 3.26
N ALA A 290 -25.68 6.97 3.61
CA ALA A 290 -26.72 6.37 4.45
C ALA A 290 -27.26 5.04 3.88
N ALA A 291 -27.41 4.92 2.56
CA ALA A 291 -27.86 3.69 1.91
C ALA A 291 -26.83 2.57 2.06
N VAL A 292 -25.56 2.84 1.76
CA VAL A 292 -24.49 1.83 1.91
C VAL A 292 -24.32 1.41 3.37
N ARG A 293 -24.37 2.34 4.32
CA ARG A 293 -24.33 2.02 5.77
C ARG A 293 -25.46 1.08 6.18
N ASN A 294 -26.66 1.27 5.61
CA ASN A 294 -27.79 0.37 5.84
C ASN A 294 -27.58 -1.01 5.22
N LEU A 295 -27.05 -1.08 3.97
CA LEU A 295 -26.71 -2.36 3.32
C LEU A 295 -25.70 -3.18 4.14
N ILE A 296 -24.68 -2.54 4.72
CA ILE A 296 -23.71 -3.20 5.60
C ILE A 296 -24.41 -3.76 6.84
N ARG A 297 -25.25 -2.97 7.50
CA ARG A 297 -25.95 -3.34 8.72
C ARG A 297 -26.90 -4.51 8.52
N GLU A 298 -27.61 -4.54 7.38
CA GLU A 298 -28.60 -5.54 7.02
C GLU A 298 -28.01 -6.79 6.32
N ASP A 299 -26.69 -6.91 6.23
CA ASP A 299 -25.99 -8.00 5.51
C ASP A 299 -26.34 -8.11 4.02
N LYS A 300 -26.63 -6.97 3.39
CA LYS A 300 -26.93 -6.86 1.96
C LYS A 300 -25.73 -6.37 1.15
N ILE A 301 -24.53 -6.85 1.49
CA ILE A 301 -23.25 -6.40 0.92
C ILE A 301 -23.19 -6.62 -0.60
N HIS A 302 -23.87 -7.64 -1.11
CA HIS A 302 -23.99 -7.91 -2.55
C HIS A 302 -24.64 -6.76 -3.35
N GLN A 303 -25.39 -5.84 -2.71
CA GLN A 303 -26.01 -4.69 -3.37
C GLN A 303 -25.10 -3.45 -3.40
N ILE A 304 -23.96 -3.46 -2.72
CA ILE A 304 -23.04 -2.31 -2.64
C ILE A 304 -22.53 -1.92 -4.02
N TYR A 305 -22.23 -2.89 -4.90
CA TYR A 305 -21.76 -2.60 -6.25
C TYR A 305 -22.74 -1.70 -7.03
N SER A 306 -24.03 -2.00 -7.00
CA SER A 306 -25.07 -1.17 -7.65
C SER A 306 -25.18 0.22 -7.03
N ALA A 307 -25.00 0.32 -5.70
CA ALA A 307 -24.96 1.61 -5.02
C ALA A 307 -23.75 2.46 -5.43
N MET A 308 -22.60 1.83 -5.70
CA MET A 308 -21.41 2.52 -6.19
C MET A 308 -21.59 3.04 -7.62
N GLN A 309 -22.23 2.27 -8.51
CA GLN A 309 -22.50 2.67 -9.89
C GLN A 309 -23.31 4.00 -9.92
N SER A 310 -24.27 4.17 -9.03
CA SER A 310 -25.11 5.37 -8.96
C SER A 310 -24.52 6.48 -8.08
N GLY A 311 -23.49 6.21 -7.31
CA GLY A 311 -22.88 7.13 -6.35
C GLY A 311 -21.73 7.99 -6.90
N GLN A 312 -21.42 7.89 -8.19
CA GLN A 312 -20.24 8.53 -8.79
C GLN A 312 -20.29 10.07 -8.68
N ASP A 313 -21.33 10.69 -9.19
CA ASP A 313 -21.40 12.16 -9.31
C ASP A 313 -21.51 12.85 -7.94
N LYS A 314 -22.29 12.27 -7.05
CA LYS A 314 -22.61 12.91 -5.76
C LYS A 314 -21.57 12.65 -4.68
N TYR A 315 -21.01 11.45 -4.64
CA TYR A 315 -20.17 11.00 -3.54
C TYR A 315 -18.73 10.71 -3.95
N GLY A 316 -18.43 10.76 -5.26
CA GLY A 316 -17.12 10.41 -5.80
C GLY A 316 -16.83 8.90 -5.75
N MET A 317 -17.86 8.06 -5.62
CA MET A 317 -17.72 6.62 -5.72
C MET A 317 -17.31 6.21 -7.13
N GLN A 318 -16.61 5.09 -7.27
CA GLN A 318 -16.16 4.61 -8.55
C GLN A 318 -16.07 3.09 -8.53
N THR A 319 -16.67 2.42 -9.51
CA THR A 319 -16.44 0.98 -9.70
C THR A 319 -15.11 0.74 -10.38
N PHE A 320 -14.59 -0.48 -10.26
CA PHE A 320 -13.34 -0.83 -10.93
C PHE A 320 -13.44 -0.71 -12.45
N ASN A 321 -14.59 -1.10 -13.04
CA ASN A 321 -14.84 -0.95 -14.47
C ASN A 321 -14.89 0.52 -14.92
N GLN A 322 -15.48 1.41 -14.13
CA GLN A 322 -15.45 2.86 -14.42
C GLN A 322 -14.02 3.40 -14.45
N SER A 323 -13.17 2.95 -13.52
CA SER A 323 -11.75 3.30 -13.50
C SER A 323 -11.02 2.77 -14.74
N LEU A 324 -11.23 1.51 -15.09
CA LEU A 324 -10.63 0.90 -16.28
C LEU A 324 -11.06 1.62 -17.58
N ALA A 325 -12.34 1.93 -17.74
CA ALA A 325 -12.85 2.70 -18.87
C ALA A 325 -12.20 4.09 -18.96
N SER A 326 -12.08 4.81 -17.83
CA SER A 326 -11.41 6.11 -17.77
C SER A 326 -9.94 6.04 -18.20
N LEU A 327 -9.20 5.04 -17.72
CA LEU A 327 -7.80 4.82 -18.08
C LEU A 327 -7.66 4.44 -19.58
N TYR A 328 -8.58 3.69 -20.12
CA TYR A 328 -8.62 3.37 -21.55
C TYR A 328 -8.89 4.62 -22.39
N PHE A 329 -9.93 5.41 -22.08
CA PHE A 329 -10.25 6.63 -22.83
C PHE A 329 -9.16 7.69 -22.74
N SER A 330 -8.48 7.78 -21.59
CA SER A 330 -7.30 8.65 -21.44
C SER A 330 -6.02 8.07 -22.08
N LYS A 331 -6.12 6.94 -22.80
CA LYS A 331 -5.02 6.26 -23.52
C LYS A 331 -3.84 5.87 -22.59
N GLN A 332 -4.11 5.64 -21.33
CA GLN A 332 -3.08 5.16 -20.41
C GLN A 332 -2.88 3.65 -20.48
N ILE A 333 -3.96 2.89 -20.72
CA ILE A 333 -3.92 1.43 -20.86
C ILE A 333 -4.57 0.99 -22.17
N SER A 334 -4.21 -0.20 -22.68
CA SER A 334 -4.85 -0.80 -23.84
C SER A 334 -6.23 -1.39 -23.49
N LEU A 335 -7.07 -1.57 -24.50
CA LEU A 335 -8.36 -2.29 -24.35
C LEU A 335 -8.13 -3.71 -23.80
N GLU A 336 -7.15 -4.41 -24.34
CA GLU A 336 -6.78 -5.76 -23.91
C GLU A 336 -6.42 -5.79 -22.42
N THR A 337 -5.58 -4.85 -21.96
CA THR A 337 -5.23 -4.71 -20.54
C THR A 337 -6.47 -4.45 -19.69
N ALA A 338 -7.38 -3.57 -20.12
CA ALA A 338 -8.60 -3.26 -19.40
C ALA A 338 -9.52 -4.48 -19.28
N MET A 339 -9.77 -5.18 -20.40
CA MET A 339 -10.63 -6.38 -20.45
C MET A 339 -10.07 -7.53 -19.61
N LEU A 340 -8.77 -7.78 -19.67
CA LEU A 340 -8.10 -8.83 -18.89
C LEU A 340 -8.20 -8.60 -17.37
N ARG A 341 -8.29 -7.35 -16.94
CA ARG A 341 -8.32 -6.98 -15.52
C ARG A 341 -9.72 -6.79 -14.95
N SER A 342 -10.73 -6.69 -15.81
CA SER A 342 -12.11 -6.59 -15.38
C SER A 342 -12.62 -7.91 -14.82
N SER A 343 -13.32 -7.86 -13.69
CA SER A 343 -14.11 -8.99 -13.16
C SER A 343 -15.48 -9.13 -13.84
N MET A 344 -15.91 -8.10 -14.58
CA MET A 344 -17.17 -8.06 -15.35
C MET A 344 -16.91 -7.48 -16.75
N PRO A 345 -16.27 -8.26 -17.65
CA PRO A 345 -15.83 -7.76 -18.96
C PRO A 345 -16.98 -7.32 -19.86
N ASP A 346 -18.13 -7.97 -19.80
CA ASP A 346 -19.31 -7.60 -20.60
C ASP A 346 -19.81 -6.19 -20.22
N GLU A 347 -19.88 -5.88 -18.93
CA GLU A 347 -20.23 -4.54 -18.46
C GLU A 347 -19.20 -3.50 -18.92
N LEU A 348 -17.91 -3.81 -18.80
CA LEU A 348 -16.85 -2.91 -19.28
C LEU A 348 -16.96 -2.66 -20.78
N GLN A 349 -17.22 -3.70 -21.59
CA GLN A 349 -17.39 -3.57 -23.04
C GLN A 349 -18.58 -2.66 -23.39
N GLU A 350 -19.71 -2.80 -22.68
CA GLU A 350 -20.86 -1.91 -22.87
C GLU A 350 -20.52 -0.46 -22.51
N MET A 351 -19.80 -0.23 -21.40
CA MET A 351 -19.37 1.12 -21.01
C MET A 351 -18.48 1.76 -22.08
N ILE A 352 -17.54 1.01 -22.63
CA ILE A 352 -16.63 1.46 -23.69
C ILE A 352 -17.42 1.78 -24.95
N ASN A 353 -18.33 0.91 -25.39
CA ASN A 353 -19.15 1.13 -26.58
C ASN A 353 -20.03 2.40 -26.44
N ARG A 354 -20.64 2.61 -25.29
CA ARG A 354 -21.43 3.84 -24.99
C ARG A 354 -20.55 5.09 -25.04
N GLY A 355 -19.36 5.04 -24.44
CA GLY A 355 -18.41 6.16 -24.45
C GLY A 355 -17.91 6.51 -25.85
N GLN A 356 -17.61 5.50 -26.69
CA GLN A 356 -17.23 5.70 -28.09
C GLN A 356 -18.38 6.29 -28.91
N ALA A 357 -19.61 5.81 -28.75
CA ALA A 357 -20.79 6.35 -29.41
C ALA A 357 -21.07 7.82 -29.02
N ALA A 358 -20.88 8.18 -27.75
CA ALA A 358 -21.00 9.56 -27.28
C ALA A 358 -19.92 10.46 -27.89
N ALA A 359 -18.68 10.00 -27.95
CA ALA A 359 -17.57 10.74 -28.57
C ALA A 359 -17.79 10.94 -30.08
N ALA A 360 -18.30 9.93 -30.79
CA ALA A 360 -18.63 10.02 -32.24
C ALA A 360 -19.76 11.01 -32.53
N LYS A 361 -20.76 11.13 -31.62
CA LYS A 361 -21.84 12.13 -31.73
C LYS A 361 -21.37 13.55 -31.40
N ALA A 362 -20.38 13.71 -30.53
CA ALA A 362 -19.83 15.01 -30.16
C ALA A 362 -18.78 15.54 -31.18
N ALA A 363 -18.26 14.70 -32.07
CA ALA A 363 -17.37 15.13 -33.13
C ALA A 363 -18.16 16.02 -34.12
N PRO A 364 -17.69 17.27 -34.42
CA PRO A 364 -18.36 18.12 -35.42
C PRO A 364 -18.39 17.38 -36.76
N ALA A 365 -19.54 17.39 -37.42
CA ALA A 365 -19.68 16.84 -38.77
C ALA A 365 -18.64 17.51 -39.66
N ALA A 366 -17.54 16.83 -39.95
CA ALA A 366 -16.52 17.31 -40.89
C ALA A 366 -17.23 17.54 -42.22
N GLY A 367 -17.20 18.79 -42.66
CA GLY A 367 -18.02 19.34 -43.73
C GLY A 367 -18.03 18.46 -44.95
N ARG A 368 -19.25 18.12 -45.37
CA ARG A 368 -19.50 17.83 -46.77
C ARG A 368 -19.38 19.14 -47.55
N LYS A 369 -18.27 19.35 -48.20
CA LYS A 369 -18.15 20.25 -49.37
C LYS A 369 -18.28 19.43 -50.63
#